data_b75967276656ffd6fa8db797e928cf3b
#
_entry.id   b75967276656ffd6fa8db797e928cf3b
#
_cell.length_a   1.000
_cell.length_b   1.000
_cell.length_c   1.000
_cell.angle_alpha   90.00
_cell.angle_beta   90.00
_cell.angle_gamma   90.00
#
_symmetry.space_group_name_H-M   'P 1'
#
loop_
_entity.id
_entity.type
_entity.pdbx_description
1 polymer ?
#
loop_
_entity_poly.entity_id
_entity_poly.type
_entity_poly.pdbx_seq_one_letter_code
_entity_poly.pdbx_strand_id
1 'polypeptide(L)'
;MKLSIGVDYGTNSVRAIVVDTSNGNELGTEVYNYEHGHQGVIIDDTDTNLARQSPLDYIEGLKRTIKGAIAKAKEVCPEIKASDFVGIGVDATGSSPIPVDKQNIAIAQYPEFANNPNAQCWLWKDHTSHLEASKITELAKKLRPEYLAKCGGTYSSEWWWSKIWHCQNVDKKVFENAYSWVELADWIPSVLAGINDPLKVVRGVCAAGHKAMYADDWQGLPDKEFLQNLSPEIADLRDRLYTKAYSCDTPAGTLCAEWAKILELPQGIPIAVGEFDVHYGSIGSGVKDGTLVRAIGTSACDCTVWQLNKPLPDIEGICGIVKGSILPNCYGLEAGQSAVGDIFKWWIEVVLGGDSSTFGKLANDASKLLPAETGLIALDWNNGNRSVLDDQRLTGLLIGQTLHTKPYEIYRAIIEATGFGAKIIMNRFQEYGVEIQRIVCCGGIAEKDSMTMQIYADITNREIFVSRSAQTCALGAAIAGAVMGGVYANYQDAQKAMTGVKEKSYKPIPENVAVYEKLFVIYKKLHDAFGGIATSDMSSIMKELLQLKEQQRAEKLKSQV
;
A
#
# COMPACT_ATOMS: atom_id res chain seq x y z
N MET A 1 6.96 17.72 -27.52
CA MET A 1 6.71 16.56 -26.63
C MET A 1 5.82 17.02 -25.49
N LYS A 2 4.96 16.17 -24.92
CA LYS A 2 4.24 16.49 -23.69
C LYS A 2 4.75 15.58 -22.58
N LEU A 3 5.11 16.17 -21.45
CA LEU A 3 5.75 15.49 -20.33
C LEU A 3 4.93 15.68 -19.05
N SER A 4 4.86 14.65 -18.23
CA SER A 4 4.28 14.71 -16.89
C SER A 4 5.30 14.33 -15.83
N ILE A 5 5.15 14.88 -14.64
CA ILE A 5 5.99 14.57 -13.47
C ILE A 5 5.16 13.75 -12.49
N GLY A 6 5.69 12.62 -12.08
CA GLY A 6 5.17 11.83 -10.95
C GLY A 6 6.15 11.87 -9.79
N VAL A 7 5.63 12.08 -8.59
CA VAL A 7 6.41 12.14 -7.35
C VAL A 7 5.84 11.12 -6.35
N ASP A 8 6.68 10.20 -5.92
CA ASP A 8 6.35 9.08 -5.02
C ASP A 8 7.09 9.26 -3.67
N TYR A 9 6.32 9.52 -2.61
CA TYR A 9 6.80 9.64 -1.24
C TYR A 9 6.70 8.29 -0.51
N GLY A 10 7.77 7.51 -0.59
CA GLY A 10 7.88 6.22 0.08
C GLY A 10 8.33 6.31 1.54
N THR A 11 8.57 5.16 2.15
CA THR A 11 8.95 5.05 3.58
C THR A 11 10.35 5.57 3.88
N ASN A 12 11.32 5.44 2.96
CA ASN A 12 12.71 5.78 3.22
C ASN A 12 13.25 6.88 2.30
N SER A 13 12.49 7.24 1.28
CA SER A 13 12.92 8.16 0.24
C SER A 13 11.73 8.73 -0.51
N VAL A 14 11.93 9.85 -1.18
CA VAL A 14 11.04 10.34 -2.22
C VAL A 14 11.71 10.17 -3.58
N ARG A 15 10.90 9.89 -4.59
CA ARG A 15 11.32 9.72 -5.98
C ARG A 15 10.49 10.59 -6.89
N ALA A 16 11.13 11.22 -7.89
CA ALA A 16 10.43 11.84 -9.00
C ALA A 16 10.82 11.21 -10.32
N ILE A 17 9.86 11.10 -11.23
CA ILE A 17 10.08 10.68 -12.62
C ILE A 17 9.52 11.70 -13.58
N VAL A 18 10.17 11.82 -14.74
CA VAL A 18 9.68 12.55 -15.91
C VAL A 18 9.25 11.54 -16.96
N VAL A 19 8.01 11.62 -17.40
CA VAL A 19 7.39 10.62 -18.29
C VAL A 19 6.93 11.26 -19.58
N ASP A 20 7.26 10.64 -20.71
CA ASP A 20 6.63 10.95 -22.01
C ASP A 20 5.19 10.45 -22.00
N THR A 21 4.25 11.39 -22.03
CA THR A 21 2.83 11.07 -21.95
C THR A 21 2.30 10.26 -23.13
N SER A 22 3.01 10.22 -24.26
CA SER A 22 2.56 9.49 -25.45
C SER A 22 2.70 7.96 -25.35
N ASN A 23 3.59 7.47 -24.46
CA ASN A 23 3.94 6.04 -24.40
C ASN A 23 4.29 5.52 -22.98
N GLY A 24 4.37 6.44 -22.00
CA GLY A 24 4.73 6.10 -20.61
C GLY A 24 6.22 5.82 -20.38
N ASN A 25 7.11 6.19 -21.31
CA ASN A 25 8.54 6.03 -21.12
C ASN A 25 9.07 7.00 -20.07
N GLU A 26 9.82 6.48 -19.12
CA GLU A 26 10.49 7.23 -18.06
C GLU A 26 11.79 7.80 -18.61
N LEU A 27 11.82 9.12 -18.86
CA LEU A 27 12.97 9.81 -19.44
C LEU A 27 14.01 10.24 -18.41
N GLY A 28 13.60 10.44 -17.17
CA GLY A 28 14.49 10.83 -16.08
C GLY A 28 13.92 10.42 -14.75
N THR A 29 14.79 9.97 -13.85
CA THR A 29 14.44 9.52 -12.49
C THR A 29 15.47 10.05 -11.50
N GLU A 30 15.00 10.59 -10.39
CA GLU A 30 15.85 10.99 -9.26
C GLU A 30 15.24 10.51 -7.95
N VAL A 31 16.11 10.13 -7.01
CA VAL A 31 15.73 9.64 -5.67
C VAL A 31 16.48 10.46 -4.64
N TYR A 32 15.77 10.89 -3.60
CA TYR A 32 16.34 11.49 -2.41
C TYR A 32 16.00 10.62 -1.20
N ASN A 33 17.04 10.06 -0.57
CA ASN A 33 16.90 9.34 0.69
C ASN A 33 16.74 10.34 1.82
N TYR A 34 15.75 10.16 2.68
CA TYR A 34 15.50 11.04 3.81
C TYR A 34 16.69 11.03 4.78
N GLU A 35 17.04 12.21 5.29
CA GLU A 35 18.25 12.41 6.11
C GLU A 35 17.97 12.27 7.61
N HIS A 36 16.73 12.54 8.08
CA HIS A 36 16.38 12.49 9.49
C HIS A 36 16.04 11.07 9.96
N GLY A 37 16.53 10.72 11.16
CA GLY A 37 16.27 9.41 11.77
C GLY A 37 17.10 8.26 11.18
N HIS A 38 16.69 7.03 11.46
CA HIS A 38 17.34 5.83 10.92
C HIS A 38 16.74 5.47 9.58
N GLN A 39 17.50 5.59 8.51
CA GLN A 39 17.03 5.37 7.14
C GLN A 39 15.75 6.16 6.80
N GLY A 40 15.69 7.44 7.24
CA GLY A 40 14.53 8.30 6.98
C GLY A 40 13.35 8.14 7.93
N VAL A 41 13.48 7.31 8.95
CA VAL A 41 12.42 7.08 9.96
C VAL A 41 12.94 7.43 11.34
N ILE A 42 12.26 8.33 12.02
CA ILE A 42 12.50 8.65 13.42
C ILE A 42 11.83 7.55 14.25
N ILE A 43 12.63 6.83 15.02
CA ILE A 43 12.24 5.71 15.87
C ILE A 43 12.62 5.99 17.32
N ASP A 44 12.08 5.21 18.25
CA ASP A 44 12.43 5.26 19.67
C ASP A 44 12.80 3.85 20.14
N ASP A 45 13.98 3.71 20.76
CA ASP A 45 14.46 2.42 21.26
C ASP A 45 13.63 1.90 22.46
N THR A 46 12.89 2.79 23.12
CA THR A 46 12.02 2.46 24.26
C THR A 46 10.59 2.16 23.85
N ASP A 47 10.14 2.64 22.69
CA ASP A 47 8.85 2.34 22.08
C ASP A 47 9.00 1.94 20.61
N THR A 48 9.10 0.66 20.37
CA THR A 48 9.25 0.09 19.03
C THR A 48 8.05 0.31 18.10
N ASN A 49 6.93 0.82 18.62
CA ASN A 49 5.76 1.19 17.84
C ASN A 49 5.89 2.58 17.20
N LEU A 50 6.83 3.41 17.68
CA LEU A 50 6.98 4.77 17.18
C LEU A 50 7.67 4.79 15.82
N ALA A 51 7.03 5.44 14.86
CA ALA A 51 7.58 5.70 13.54
C ALA A 51 7.13 7.07 13.02
N ARG A 52 8.06 8.00 12.86
CA ARG A 52 7.80 9.37 12.40
C ARG A 52 8.70 9.73 11.23
N GLN A 53 8.31 10.75 10.48
CA GLN A 53 9.14 11.31 9.40
C GLN A 53 9.20 12.82 9.47
N SER A 54 10.33 13.39 9.05
CA SER A 54 10.51 14.84 9.07
C SER A 54 9.86 15.50 7.85
N PRO A 55 8.93 16.46 8.03
CA PRO A 55 8.42 17.26 6.91
C PRO A 55 9.49 18.07 6.18
N LEU A 56 10.65 18.33 6.80
CA LEU A 56 11.78 18.99 6.16
C LEU A 56 12.38 18.12 5.05
N ASP A 57 12.48 16.81 5.28
CA ASP A 57 12.92 15.85 4.25
C ASP A 57 11.99 15.82 3.05
N TYR A 58 10.70 15.98 3.29
CA TYR A 58 9.72 16.02 2.20
C TYR A 58 9.90 17.25 1.30
N ILE A 59 10.11 18.41 1.89
CA ILE A 59 10.31 19.66 1.15
C ILE A 59 11.64 19.66 0.39
N GLU A 60 12.72 19.23 1.03
CA GLU A 60 14.02 19.15 0.35
C GLU A 60 14.01 18.06 -0.73
N GLY A 61 13.41 16.91 -0.43
CA GLY A 61 13.25 15.81 -1.38
C GLY A 61 12.43 16.22 -2.61
N LEU A 62 11.32 16.93 -2.42
CA LEU A 62 10.49 17.46 -3.51
C LEU A 62 11.33 18.29 -4.50
N LYS A 63 12.12 19.21 -3.95
CA LYS A 63 12.98 20.10 -4.73
C LYS A 63 14.09 19.34 -5.47
N ARG A 64 14.82 18.46 -4.74
CA ARG A 64 15.95 17.72 -5.33
C ARG A 64 15.50 16.74 -6.39
N THR A 65 14.44 15.97 -6.11
CA THR A 65 14.01 14.89 -7.01
C THR A 65 13.41 15.42 -8.30
N ILE A 66 12.55 16.44 -8.25
CA ILE A 66 11.99 17.00 -9.49
C ILE A 66 13.08 17.64 -10.34
N LYS A 67 13.97 18.45 -9.76
CA LYS A 67 15.09 19.06 -10.51
C LYS A 67 16.04 18.01 -11.09
N GLY A 68 16.38 16.99 -10.31
CA GLY A 68 17.27 15.90 -10.74
C GLY A 68 16.63 15.07 -11.86
N ALA A 69 15.36 14.72 -11.73
CA ALA A 69 14.63 13.98 -12.78
C ALA A 69 14.53 14.78 -14.10
N ILE A 70 14.27 16.08 -14.02
CA ILE A 70 14.28 16.98 -15.21
C ILE A 70 15.68 17.04 -15.84
N ALA A 71 16.72 17.17 -15.05
CA ALA A 71 18.10 17.20 -15.56
C ALA A 71 18.44 15.90 -16.30
N LYS A 72 18.15 14.75 -15.70
CA LYS A 72 18.38 13.44 -16.34
C LYS A 72 17.52 13.23 -17.58
N ALA A 73 16.28 13.72 -17.60
CA ALA A 73 15.44 13.67 -18.79
C ALA A 73 16.04 14.49 -19.95
N LYS A 74 16.64 15.64 -19.64
CA LYS A 74 17.36 16.46 -20.64
C LYS A 74 18.67 15.83 -21.13
N GLU A 75 19.31 14.99 -20.34
CA GLU A 75 20.47 14.20 -20.81
C GLU A 75 20.06 13.17 -21.87
N VAL A 76 18.86 12.57 -21.71
CA VAL A 76 18.27 11.61 -22.68
C VAL A 76 17.68 12.33 -23.90
N CYS A 77 17.05 13.47 -23.69
CA CYS A 77 16.35 14.26 -24.71
C CYS A 77 16.65 15.75 -24.53
N PRO A 78 17.75 16.26 -25.12
CA PRO A 78 18.23 17.63 -24.91
C PRO A 78 17.28 18.74 -25.37
N GLU A 79 16.33 18.43 -26.26
CA GLU A 79 15.33 19.38 -26.76
C GLU A 79 14.18 19.67 -25.79
N ILE A 80 14.10 18.99 -24.62
CA ILE A 80 13.07 19.21 -23.61
C ILE A 80 13.10 20.66 -23.12
N LYS A 81 11.94 21.32 -23.24
CA LYS A 81 11.71 22.68 -22.76
C LYS A 81 10.80 22.66 -21.52
N ALA A 82 10.91 23.70 -20.70
CA ALA A 82 10.00 23.87 -19.57
C ALA A 82 8.52 23.87 -19.95
N SER A 83 8.18 24.38 -21.14
CA SER A 83 6.82 24.39 -21.70
C SER A 83 6.27 23.03 -22.11
N ASP A 84 7.09 21.98 -22.13
CA ASP A 84 6.65 20.63 -22.46
C ASP A 84 5.96 19.93 -21.26
N PHE A 85 6.22 20.42 -20.04
CA PHE A 85 5.61 19.87 -18.81
C PHE A 85 4.16 20.34 -18.68
N VAL A 86 3.24 19.38 -18.60
CA VAL A 86 1.79 19.62 -18.65
C VAL A 86 1.08 19.39 -17.34
N GLY A 87 1.65 18.61 -16.42
CA GLY A 87 1.02 18.30 -15.14
C GLY A 87 1.96 17.64 -14.15
N ILE A 88 1.56 17.66 -12.88
CA ILE A 88 2.27 17.06 -11.75
C ILE A 88 1.28 16.21 -10.97
N GLY A 89 1.65 14.98 -10.65
CA GLY A 89 0.94 14.15 -9.69
C GLY A 89 1.86 13.75 -8.52
N VAL A 90 1.24 13.50 -7.38
CA VAL A 90 1.96 13.14 -6.14
C VAL A 90 1.26 11.99 -5.48
N ASP A 91 2.01 10.97 -5.09
CA ASP A 91 1.54 9.93 -4.20
C ASP A 91 2.39 9.87 -2.93
N ALA A 92 1.83 9.25 -1.91
CA ALA A 92 2.52 9.11 -0.63
C ALA A 92 2.06 7.87 0.13
N THR A 93 2.89 7.42 1.05
CA THR A 93 2.46 6.45 2.07
C THR A 93 1.29 6.98 2.88
N GLY A 94 0.43 6.11 3.38
CA GLY A 94 -0.72 6.54 4.18
C GLY A 94 -1.35 5.45 5.07
N SER A 95 -1.92 5.85 6.21
CA SER A 95 -2.16 7.24 6.67
C SER A 95 -0.87 7.84 7.25
N SER A 96 -0.50 9.01 6.79
CA SER A 96 0.68 9.75 7.22
C SER A 96 0.29 11.21 7.56
N PRO A 97 -0.48 11.43 8.65
CA PRO A 97 -0.99 12.74 9.03
C PRO A 97 0.12 13.66 9.58
N ILE A 98 0.05 14.92 9.20
CA ILE A 98 0.97 15.99 9.58
C ILE A 98 0.19 17.05 10.39
N PRO A 99 0.61 17.39 11.62
CA PRO A 99 0.08 18.53 12.34
C PRO A 99 0.56 19.84 11.69
N VAL A 100 -0.38 20.73 11.36
CA VAL A 100 -0.10 22.00 10.67
C VAL A 100 -0.71 23.18 11.42
N ASP A 101 -0.11 24.34 11.26
CA ASP A 101 -0.62 25.60 11.78
C ASP A 101 -1.70 26.23 10.88
N LYS A 102 -2.12 27.46 11.19
CA LYS A 102 -3.11 28.23 10.41
C LYS A 102 -2.62 28.60 9.00
N GLN A 103 -1.33 28.58 8.75
CA GLN A 103 -0.68 28.85 7.47
C GLN A 103 -0.35 27.58 6.68
N ASN A 104 -0.86 26.42 7.11
CA ASN A 104 -0.58 25.12 6.51
C ASN A 104 0.91 24.71 6.57
N ILE A 105 1.65 25.29 7.51
CA ILE A 105 3.06 24.95 7.77
C ILE A 105 3.08 23.80 8.77
N ALA A 106 3.86 22.75 8.47
CA ALA A 106 4.05 21.64 9.40
C ALA A 106 4.73 22.13 10.68
N ILE A 107 4.16 21.81 11.85
CA ILE A 107 4.62 22.32 13.15
C ILE A 107 6.08 21.98 13.41
N ALA A 108 6.56 20.83 12.95
CA ALA A 108 7.95 20.41 13.06
C ALA A 108 8.95 21.38 12.40
N GLN A 109 8.50 22.29 11.53
CA GLN A 109 9.39 23.31 10.92
C GLN A 109 9.74 24.46 11.90
N TYR A 110 9.04 24.56 13.02
CA TYR A 110 9.35 25.54 14.05
C TYR A 110 10.45 25.01 15.00
N PRO A 111 11.47 25.82 15.35
CA PRO A 111 12.62 25.37 16.16
C PRO A 111 12.22 24.69 17.48
N GLU A 112 11.14 25.15 18.11
CA GLU A 112 10.64 24.62 19.39
C GLU A 112 10.01 23.23 19.27
N PHE A 113 9.63 22.81 18.06
CA PHE A 113 9.01 21.50 17.76
C PHE A 113 9.90 20.61 16.89
N ALA A 114 11.00 21.12 16.36
CA ALA A 114 11.83 20.41 15.37
C ALA A 114 12.31 19.02 15.83
N ASN A 115 12.58 18.87 17.13
CA ASN A 115 13.03 17.61 17.73
C ASN A 115 11.91 16.84 18.44
N ASN A 116 10.67 17.32 18.40
CA ASN A 116 9.55 16.63 19.03
C ASN A 116 8.97 15.60 18.06
N PRO A 117 9.01 14.29 18.37
CA PRO A 117 8.50 13.25 17.48
C PRO A 117 6.99 13.38 17.20
N ASN A 118 6.20 13.93 18.15
CA ASN A 118 4.77 14.10 17.97
C ASN A 118 4.39 15.26 17.05
N ALA A 119 5.33 16.21 16.82
CA ALA A 119 5.16 17.30 15.88
C ALA A 119 5.54 16.92 14.43
N GLN A 120 6.18 15.77 14.24
CA GLN A 120 6.56 15.24 12.94
C GLN A 120 5.36 14.64 12.18
N CYS A 121 5.59 14.17 10.96
CA CYS A 121 4.62 13.35 10.25
C CYS A 121 4.51 11.97 10.91
N TRP A 122 3.29 11.54 11.21
CA TRP A 122 3.00 10.24 11.82
C TRP A 122 2.94 9.18 10.72
N LEU A 123 4.03 8.41 10.54
CA LEU A 123 4.18 7.49 9.43
C LEU A 123 3.11 6.38 9.45
N TRP A 124 2.76 5.84 8.28
CA TRP A 124 1.77 4.78 8.11
C TRP A 124 1.98 3.59 9.06
N LYS A 125 3.22 3.17 9.29
CA LYS A 125 3.59 2.05 10.17
C LYS A 125 3.76 2.41 11.66
N ASP A 126 3.29 3.58 12.09
CA ASP A 126 3.26 3.93 13.50
C ASP A 126 2.10 3.23 14.21
N HIS A 127 2.40 2.53 15.29
CA HIS A 127 1.43 1.75 16.06
C HIS A 127 1.27 2.24 17.50
N THR A 128 1.82 3.41 17.86
CA THR A 128 1.72 3.96 19.22
C THR A 128 0.28 4.12 19.68
N SER A 129 -0.66 4.36 18.76
CA SER A 129 -2.08 4.61 19.01
C SER A 129 -2.97 3.37 19.08
N HIS A 130 -2.42 2.18 19.38
CA HIS A 130 -3.18 0.94 19.38
C HIS A 130 -4.33 0.90 20.42
N LEU A 131 -4.18 1.58 21.56
CA LEU A 131 -5.24 1.69 22.57
C LEU A 131 -6.39 2.57 22.09
N GLU A 132 -6.07 3.70 21.45
CA GLU A 132 -7.07 4.59 20.87
C GLU A 132 -7.82 3.89 19.74
N ALA A 133 -7.13 3.16 18.87
CA ALA A 133 -7.74 2.39 17.79
C ALA A 133 -8.75 1.35 18.32
N SER A 134 -8.39 0.62 19.38
CA SER A 134 -9.31 -0.32 20.04
C SER A 134 -10.56 0.37 20.57
N LYS A 135 -10.41 1.52 21.25
CA LYS A 135 -11.55 2.29 21.79
C LYS A 135 -12.43 2.87 20.67
N ILE A 136 -11.84 3.35 19.57
CA ILE A 136 -12.58 3.81 18.39
C ILE A 136 -13.41 2.66 17.82
N THR A 137 -12.81 1.46 17.69
CA THR A 137 -13.50 0.27 17.20
C THR A 137 -14.68 -0.10 18.11
N GLU A 138 -14.47 -0.17 19.43
CA GLU A 138 -15.52 -0.51 20.40
C GLU A 138 -16.67 0.50 20.37
N LEU A 139 -16.33 1.79 20.32
CA LEU A 139 -17.31 2.87 20.26
C LEU A 139 -18.10 2.82 18.95
N ALA A 140 -17.42 2.63 17.82
CA ALA A 140 -18.06 2.55 16.52
C ALA A 140 -19.01 1.34 16.43
N LYS A 141 -18.59 0.16 16.88
CA LYS A 141 -19.48 -1.03 16.96
C LYS A 141 -20.76 -0.74 17.73
N LYS A 142 -20.71 0.12 18.74
CA LYS A 142 -21.85 0.46 19.61
C LYS A 142 -22.73 1.56 19.02
N LEU A 143 -22.17 2.62 18.45
CA LEU A 143 -22.88 3.84 18.08
C LEU A 143 -23.02 4.06 16.56
N ARG A 144 -22.03 3.61 15.77
CA ARG A 144 -21.89 3.88 14.33
C ARG A 144 -21.23 2.71 13.63
N PRO A 145 -21.86 1.50 13.61
CA PRO A 145 -21.26 0.32 12.99
C PRO A 145 -20.95 0.52 11.49
N GLU A 146 -21.70 1.41 10.83
CA GLU A 146 -21.48 1.79 9.44
C GLU A 146 -20.08 2.39 9.18
N TYR A 147 -19.46 3.05 10.17
CA TYR A 147 -18.10 3.59 10.01
C TYR A 147 -17.05 2.50 9.87
N LEU A 148 -17.29 1.32 10.45
CA LEU A 148 -16.39 0.18 10.35
C LEU A 148 -16.66 -0.69 9.12
N ALA A 149 -17.85 -0.65 8.57
CA ALA A 149 -18.26 -1.50 7.44
C ALA A 149 -17.39 -1.26 6.18
N LYS A 150 -16.87 -0.05 6.02
CA LYS A 150 -16.00 0.33 4.88
C LYS A 150 -14.50 0.04 5.12
N CYS A 151 -14.11 -0.39 6.32
CA CYS A 151 -12.72 -0.63 6.70
C CYS A 151 -12.48 -2.01 7.33
N GLY A 152 -13.31 -3.00 7.00
CA GLY A 152 -13.11 -4.40 7.37
C GLY A 152 -13.66 -4.81 8.73
N GLY A 153 -14.24 -3.88 9.50
CA GLY A 153 -14.85 -4.18 10.81
C GLY A 153 -14.04 -3.72 12.01
N THR A 154 -12.84 -3.22 11.81
CA THR A 154 -11.92 -2.75 12.86
C THR A 154 -11.20 -1.47 12.43
N TYR A 155 -10.97 -0.55 13.37
CA TYR A 155 -10.18 0.66 13.13
C TYR A 155 -8.74 0.46 13.58
N SER A 156 -7.78 0.76 12.70
CA SER A 156 -6.37 0.46 12.93
C SER A 156 -5.61 1.59 13.65
N SER A 157 -4.55 1.22 14.38
CA SER A 157 -3.54 2.16 14.89
C SER A 157 -2.75 2.86 13.79
N GLU A 158 -2.71 2.29 12.58
CA GLU A 158 -2.07 2.90 11.41
C GLU A 158 -2.83 4.12 10.88
N TRP A 159 -4.05 4.41 11.37
CA TRP A 159 -4.99 5.31 10.71
C TRP A 159 -5.18 6.64 11.43
N TRP A 160 -5.78 7.58 10.71
CA TRP A 160 -5.94 8.99 10.99
C TRP A 160 -6.40 9.35 12.42
N TRP A 161 -7.59 8.92 12.82
CA TRP A 161 -8.18 9.32 14.09
C TRP A 161 -7.46 8.77 15.31
N SER A 162 -6.97 7.53 15.24
CA SER A 162 -6.22 6.94 16.35
C SER A 162 -4.94 7.71 16.64
N LYS A 163 -4.18 8.07 15.59
CA LYS A 163 -2.93 8.84 15.71
C LYS A 163 -3.15 10.23 16.27
N ILE A 164 -4.15 10.95 15.76
CA ILE A 164 -4.45 12.31 16.22
C ILE A 164 -4.94 12.29 17.68
N TRP A 165 -5.80 11.34 18.03
CA TRP A 165 -6.26 11.19 19.40
C TRP A 165 -5.14 10.76 20.34
N HIS A 166 -4.24 9.90 19.92
CA HIS A 166 -3.04 9.56 20.67
C HIS A 166 -2.16 10.80 20.91
N CYS A 167 -1.92 11.62 19.89
CA CYS A 167 -1.19 12.88 20.05
C CYS A 167 -1.82 13.77 21.13
N GLN A 168 -3.14 13.94 21.14
CA GLN A 168 -3.85 14.69 22.18
C GLN A 168 -3.59 14.12 23.58
N ASN A 169 -3.57 12.79 23.72
CA ASN A 169 -3.39 12.13 25.01
C ASN A 169 -1.97 12.25 25.55
N VAL A 170 -0.95 12.17 24.68
CA VAL A 170 0.47 12.10 25.11
C VAL A 170 1.21 13.42 24.99
N ASP A 171 0.76 14.35 24.11
CA ASP A 171 1.42 15.64 23.87
C ASP A 171 0.41 16.76 23.57
N LYS A 172 -0.22 17.26 24.61
CA LYS A 172 -1.18 18.38 24.49
C LYS A 172 -0.57 19.61 23.84
N LYS A 173 0.72 19.89 24.07
CA LYS A 173 1.38 21.07 23.51
C LYS A 173 1.41 20.99 21.98
N VAL A 174 1.74 19.85 21.39
CA VAL A 174 1.69 19.66 19.95
C VAL A 174 0.24 19.76 19.45
N PHE A 175 -0.68 19.03 20.08
CA PHE A 175 -2.09 19.02 19.67
C PHE A 175 -2.75 20.41 19.69
N GLU A 176 -2.49 21.22 20.71
CA GLU A 176 -3.04 22.58 20.86
C GLU A 176 -2.41 23.59 19.87
N ASN A 177 -1.16 23.38 19.47
CA ASN A 177 -0.49 24.20 18.45
C ASN A 177 -0.85 23.76 17.03
N ALA A 178 -1.32 22.54 16.83
CA ALA A 178 -1.88 22.07 15.58
C ALA A 178 -3.24 22.71 15.33
N TYR A 179 -3.30 23.66 14.39
CA TYR A 179 -4.59 24.22 13.98
C TYR A 179 -5.42 23.18 13.23
N SER A 180 -4.78 22.39 12.38
CA SER A 180 -5.40 21.31 11.62
C SER A 180 -4.42 20.16 11.41
N TRP A 181 -4.90 19.09 10.80
CA TRP A 181 -4.09 17.96 10.38
C TRP A 181 -4.28 17.70 8.89
N VAL A 182 -3.23 17.36 8.18
CA VAL A 182 -3.25 17.13 6.72
C VAL A 182 -2.50 15.83 6.40
N GLU A 183 -3.11 14.96 5.59
CA GLU A 183 -2.40 13.78 5.06
C GLU A 183 -1.26 14.21 4.15
N LEU A 184 -0.16 13.47 4.16
CA LEU A 184 1.02 13.76 3.32
C LEU A 184 0.65 13.86 1.83
N ALA A 185 -0.21 12.95 1.37
CA ALA A 185 -0.70 12.93 -0.03
C ALA A 185 -1.48 14.20 -0.41
N ASP A 186 -2.10 14.90 0.54
CA ASP A 186 -2.79 16.17 0.33
C ASP A 186 -1.87 17.37 0.58
N TRP A 187 -0.94 17.24 1.54
CA TRP A 187 -0.08 18.33 1.97
C TRP A 187 0.92 18.73 0.89
N ILE A 188 1.58 17.78 0.24
CA ILE A 188 2.56 18.08 -0.82
C ILE A 188 1.92 18.79 -2.02
N PRO A 189 0.78 18.33 -2.59
CA PRO A 189 0.06 19.11 -3.61
C PRO A 189 -0.28 20.53 -3.16
N SER A 190 -0.68 20.70 -1.90
CA SER A 190 -1.01 22.03 -1.33
C SER A 190 0.22 22.95 -1.24
N VAL A 191 1.37 22.40 -0.88
CA VAL A 191 2.66 23.14 -0.85
C VAL A 191 3.05 23.58 -2.25
N LEU A 192 2.99 22.70 -3.25
CA LEU A 192 3.27 23.06 -4.65
C LEU A 192 2.31 24.13 -5.17
N ALA A 193 1.05 24.09 -4.73
CA ALA A 193 0.04 25.09 -5.11
C ALA A 193 0.12 26.40 -4.30
N GLY A 194 0.97 26.47 -3.27
CA GLY A 194 1.10 27.66 -2.41
C GLY A 194 -0.15 27.92 -1.54
N ILE A 195 -0.87 26.86 -1.16
CA ILE A 195 -2.07 26.98 -0.29
C ILE A 195 -1.62 27.17 1.15
N ASN A 196 -1.86 28.34 1.68
CA ASN A 196 -1.46 28.79 3.02
C ASN A 196 -2.62 28.80 4.04
N ASP A 197 -3.63 27.98 3.84
CA ASP A 197 -4.77 27.80 4.73
C ASP A 197 -5.18 26.32 4.68
N PRO A 198 -5.02 25.55 5.77
CA PRO A 198 -5.31 24.11 5.75
C PRO A 198 -6.78 23.78 5.49
N LEU A 199 -7.70 24.74 5.70
CA LEU A 199 -9.12 24.58 5.38
C LEU A 199 -9.41 24.67 3.86
N LYS A 200 -8.46 25.22 3.08
CA LYS A 200 -8.55 25.31 1.62
C LYS A 200 -7.80 24.22 0.90
N VAL A 201 -7.09 23.36 1.61
CA VAL A 201 -6.42 22.19 1.02
C VAL A 201 -7.47 21.27 0.42
N VAL A 202 -7.33 20.95 -0.85
CA VAL A 202 -8.16 19.95 -1.52
C VAL A 202 -7.76 18.58 -1.00
N ARG A 203 -8.71 17.86 -0.41
CA ARG A 203 -8.46 16.57 0.25
C ARG A 203 -8.85 15.43 -0.68
N GLY A 204 -7.97 14.45 -0.79
CA GLY A 204 -8.20 13.25 -1.57
C GLY A 204 -9.18 12.29 -0.89
N VAL A 205 -10.17 11.79 -1.65
CA VAL A 205 -11.09 10.77 -1.15
C VAL A 205 -10.38 9.47 -0.79
N CYS A 206 -9.23 9.21 -1.41
CA CYS A 206 -8.38 8.08 -1.10
C CYS A 206 -8.02 8.06 0.40
N ALA A 207 -7.30 9.08 0.88
CA ALA A 207 -6.91 9.16 2.29
C ALA A 207 -8.12 9.30 3.22
N ALA A 208 -9.08 10.14 2.84
CA ALA A 208 -10.28 10.39 3.62
C ALA A 208 -11.11 9.11 3.85
N GLY A 209 -11.38 8.37 2.79
CA GLY A 209 -12.23 7.18 2.85
C GLY A 209 -11.54 5.98 3.46
N HIS A 210 -10.31 5.69 3.04
CA HIS A 210 -9.58 4.51 3.53
C HIS A 210 -9.11 4.65 4.98
N LYS A 211 -8.82 5.87 5.46
CA LYS A 211 -8.15 6.02 6.78
C LYS A 211 -8.87 6.95 7.76
N ALA A 212 -9.75 7.87 7.28
CA ALA A 212 -10.42 8.83 8.16
C ALA A 212 -11.94 8.58 8.33
N MET A 213 -12.43 7.41 7.95
CA MET A 213 -13.86 7.05 8.01
C MET A 213 -14.75 8.08 7.29
N TYR A 214 -14.29 8.57 6.13
CA TYR A 214 -15.08 9.47 5.28
C TYR A 214 -15.94 8.65 4.32
N ALA A 215 -17.23 8.97 4.23
CA ALA A 215 -18.09 8.49 3.14
C ALA A 215 -19.24 9.47 2.87
N ASP A 216 -19.74 9.45 1.63
CA ASP A 216 -20.93 10.21 1.25
C ASP A 216 -22.18 9.72 2.00
N ASP A 217 -22.22 8.45 2.36
CA ASP A 217 -23.35 7.78 3.03
C ASP A 217 -23.72 8.43 4.37
N TRP A 218 -22.73 9.01 5.06
CA TRP A 218 -22.92 9.80 6.28
C TRP A 218 -22.41 11.26 6.17
N GLN A 219 -22.36 11.76 4.94
CA GLN A 219 -22.08 13.18 4.61
C GLN A 219 -20.69 13.66 5.03
N GLY A 220 -19.69 12.81 4.96
CA GLY A 220 -18.30 13.21 5.16
C GLY A 220 -17.56 12.42 6.23
N LEU A 221 -16.74 13.12 7.03
CA LEU A 221 -16.03 12.56 8.19
C LEU A 221 -17.02 12.18 9.30
N PRO A 222 -16.60 11.36 10.30
CA PRO A 222 -17.42 11.06 11.48
C PRO A 222 -18.09 12.26 12.10
N ASP A 223 -19.31 12.09 12.56
CA ASP A 223 -20.09 13.15 13.16
C ASP A 223 -19.53 13.58 14.53
N LYS A 224 -19.88 14.82 14.96
CA LYS A 224 -19.40 15.38 16.22
C LYS A 224 -19.87 14.61 17.45
N GLU A 225 -21.07 14.03 17.43
CA GLU A 225 -21.58 13.22 18.54
C GLU A 225 -20.69 11.99 18.77
N PHE A 226 -20.32 11.30 17.70
CA PHE A 226 -19.38 10.18 17.79
C PHE A 226 -18.02 10.62 18.32
N LEU A 227 -17.44 11.69 17.75
CA LEU A 227 -16.12 12.21 18.15
C LEU A 227 -16.12 12.75 19.58
N GLN A 228 -17.23 13.35 20.05
CA GLN A 228 -17.39 13.84 21.43
C GLN A 228 -17.27 12.69 22.46
N ASN A 229 -17.70 11.47 22.09
CA ASN A 229 -17.54 10.31 22.96
C ASN A 229 -16.09 9.79 23.01
N LEU A 230 -15.22 10.23 22.10
CA LEU A 230 -13.77 9.98 22.18
C LEU A 230 -13.14 11.08 23.05
N SER A 231 -13.30 12.34 22.65
CA SER A 231 -12.80 13.53 23.36
C SER A 231 -13.51 14.80 22.85
N PRO A 232 -13.83 15.75 23.74
CA PRO A 232 -14.35 17.06 23.32
C PRO A 232 -13.44 17.78 22.32
N GLU A 233 -12.13 17.73 22.55
CA GLU A 233 -11.14 18.40 21.71
C GLU A 233 -11.02 17.78 20.31
N ILE A 234 -11.23 16.45 20.19
CA ILE A 234 -11.31 15.75 18.90
C ILE A 234 -12.58 16.17 18.16
N ALA A 235 -13.70 16.33 18.86
CA ALA A 235 -14.93 16.87 18.27
C ALA A 235 -14.77 18.31 17.80
N ASP A 236 -14.04 19.15 18.56
CA ASP A 236 -13.73 20.53 18.17
C ASP A 236 -12.76 20.60 16.97
N LEU A 237 -11.82 19.66 16.88
CA LEU A 237 -10.94 19.56 15.72
C LEU A 237 -11.73 19.34 14.43
N ARG A 238 -12.87 18.65 14.49
CA ARG A 238 -13.72 18.37 13.31
C ARG A 238 -14.09 19.63 12.52
N ASP A 239 -14.25 20.78 13.19
CA ASP A 239 -14.55 22.08 12.55
C ASP A 239 -13.35 22.69 11.82
N ARG A 240 -12.16 22.19 12.08
CA ARG A 240 -10.90 22.62 11.46
C ARG A 240 -10.36 21.62 10.46
N LEU A 241 -11.21 20.67 10.05
CA LEU A 241 -10.96 19.71 8.99
C LEU A 241 -11.85 20.02 7.77
N TYR A 242 -11.89 19.12 6.85
CA TYR A 242 -12.68 19.25 5.61
C TYR A 242 -14.09 18.66 5.75
N THR A 243 -14.99 19.16 4.90
CA THR A 243 -16.35 18.62 4.75
C THR A 243 -16.52 17.76 3.52
N LYS A 244 -15.64 17.96 2.52
CA LYS A 244 -15.69 17.24 1.24
C LYS A 244 -14.30 16.77 0.84
N ALA A 245 -14.23 15.55 0.32
CA ALA A 245 -13.05 14.98 -0.31
C ALA A 245 -13.32 14.72 -1.80
N TYR A 246 -12.26 14.63 -2.60
CA TYR A 246 -12.31 14.63 -4.05
C TYR A 246 -11.53 13.46 -4.65
N SER A 247 -12.03 12.93 -5.76
CA SER A 247 -11.34 11.91 -6.54
C SER A 247 -10.15 12.50 -7.32
N CYS A 248 -9.24 11.64 -7.74
CA CYS A 248 -8.00 12.02 -8.41
C CYS A 248 -8.17 12.72 -9.78
N ASP A 249 -9.39 12.77 -10.34
CA ASP A 249 -9.74 13.57 -11.51
C ASP A 249 -10.05 15.05 -11.19
N THR A 250 -9.78 15.47 -9.96
CA THR A 250 -9.94 16.85 -9.50
C THR A 250 -8.56 17.51 -9.38
N PRO A 251 -8.39 18.78 -9.77
CA PRO A 251 -7.14 19.50 -9.52
C PRO A 251 -7.02 19.86 -8.03
N ALA A 252 -5.87 19.56 -7.44
CA ALA A 252 -5.51 20.04 -6.09
C ALA A 252 -5.11 21.52 -6.11
N GLY A 253 -4.76 22.04 -7.27
CA GLY A 253 -4.34 23.42 -7.52
C GLY A 253 -3.47 23.51 -8.76
N THR A 254 -2.74 24.60 -8.86
CA THR A 254 -1.74 24.81 -9.93
C THR A 254 -0.42 25.26 -9.33
N LEU A 255 0.70 24.93 -9.98
CA LEU A 255 2.04 25.27 -9.52
C LEU A 255 2.17 26.78 -9.27
N CYS A 256 2.43 27.17 -8.02
CA CYS A 256 2.54 28.57 -7.62
C CYS A 256 3.84 29.21 -8.12
N ALA A 257 3.93 30.55 -8.09
CA ALA A 257 5.09 31.29 -8.58
C ALA A 257 6.40 30.93 -7.86
N GLU A 258 6.35 30.67 -6.56
CA GLU A 258 7.51 30.30 -5.76
C GLU A 258 8.09 28.96 -6.23
N TRP A 259 7.27 27.92 -6.27
CA TRP A 259 7.70 26.59 -6.69
C TRP A 259 8.04 26.53 -8.18
N ALA A 260 7.33 27.28 -9.02
CA ALA A 260 7.68 27.42 -10.43
C ALA A 260 9.12 27.96 -10.62
N LYS A 261 9.50 28.95 -9.83
CA LYS A 261 10.87 29.50 -9.82
C LYS A 261 11.89 28.47 -9.28
N ILE A 262 11.58 27.78 -8.18
CA ILE A 262 12.47 26.78 -7.57
C ILE A 262 12.73 25.63 -8.55
N LEU A 263 11.69 25.13 -9.21
CA LEU A 263 11.74 23.96 -10.09
C LEU A 263 12.11 24.31 -11.54
N GLU A 264 12.20 25.60 -11.88
CA GLU A 264 12.47 26.09 -13.26
C GLU A 264 11.39 25.63 -14.25
N LEU A 265 10.13 25.58 -13.78
CA LEU A 265 8.95 25.19 -14.54
C LEU A 265 8.00 26.38 -14.73
N PRO A 266 7.10 26.33 -15.73
CA PRO A 266 6.06 27.36 -15.87
C PRO A 266 5.13 27.37 -14.65
N GLN A 267 4.78 28.58 -14.19
CA GLN A 267 3.69 28.77 -13.25
C GLN A 267 2.36 28.29 -13.87
N GLY A 268 1.48 27.76 -13.05
CA GLY A 268 0.13 27.39 -13.49
C GLY A 268 0.00 25.95 -14.01
N ILE A 269 1.07 25.14 -14.01
CA ILE A 269 0.96 23.72 -14.32
C ILE A 269 -0.03 23.07 -13.33
N PRO A 270 -1.06 22.35 -13.80
CA PRO A 270 -2.03 21.71 -12.91
C PRO A 270 -1.40 20.59 -12.09
N ILE A 271 -1.87 20.46 -10.85
CA ILE A 271 -1.46 19.45 -9.89
C ILE A 271 -2.67 18.58 -9.59
N ALA A 272 -2.54 17.25 -9.73
CA ALA A 272 -3.60 16.31 -9.38
C ALA A 272 -3.80 16.21 -7.86
N VAL A 273 -5.00 15.87 -7.43
CA VAL A 273 -5.25 15.40 -6.06
C VAL A 273 -4.39 14.17 -5.81
N GLY A 274 -3.73 14.12 -4.65
CA GLY A 274 -2.86 13.01 -4.29
C GLY A 274 -3.62 11.76 -3.87
N GLU A 275 -2.99 10.62 -4.05
CA GLU A 275 -3.46 9.33 -3.55
C GLU A 275 -2.34 8.61 -2.77
N PHE A 276 -2.68 7.48 -2.15
CA PHE A 276 -1.66 6.61 -1.58
C PHE A 276 -0.81 5.96 -2.68
N ASP A 277 0.43 5.66 -2.34
CA ASP A 277 1.43 5.06 -3.23
C ASP A 277 0.90 3.81 -3.95
N VAL A 278 0.29 2.88 -3.20
CA VAL A 278 -0.30 1.65 -3.77
C VAL A 278 -1.49 1.91 -4.69
N HIS A 279 -2.25 2.99 -4.48
CA HIS A 279 -3.40 3.33 -5.32
C HIS A 279 -2.94 3.93 -6.65
N TYR A 280 -2.04 4.90 -6.63
CA TYR A 280 -1.41 5.36 -7.87
C TYR A 280 -0.56 4.26 -8.50
N GLY A 281 0.09 3.41 -7.71
CA GLY A 281 0.78 2.20 -8.20
C GLY A 281 -0.15 1.26 -8.95
N SER A 282 -1.41 1.17 -8.52
CA SER A 282 -2.44 0.39 -9.23
C SER A 282 -2.83 1.05 -10.56
N ILE A 283 -2.93 2.38 -10.61
CA ILE A 283 -3.14 3.12 -11.86
C ILE A 283 -1.96 2.91 -12.81
N GLY A 284 -0.72 3.05 -12.31
CA GLY A 284 0.51 2.82 -13.08
C GLY A 284 0.70 1.38 -13.54
N SER A 285 0.02 0.43 -12.91
CA SER A 285 -0.03 -0.98 -13.30
C SER A 285 -1.21 -1.32 -14.22
N GLY A 286 -2.07 -0.34 -14.56
CA GLY A 286 -3.19 -0.53 -15.47
C GLY A 286 -4.41 -1.22 -14.83
N VAL A 287 -4.73 -0.87 -13.58
CA VAL A 287 -5.93 -1.37 -12.88
C VAL A 287 -7.20 -1.01 -13.64
N LYS A 288 -8.11 -1.96 -13.72
CA LYS A 288 -9.45 -1.81 -14.30
C LYS A 288 -10.38 -2.88 -13.74
N ASP A 289 -11.65 -2.78 -14.02
CA ASP A 289 -12.64 -3.80 -13.65
C ASP A 289 -12.16 -5.22 -14.03
N GLY A 290 -12.22 -6.14 -13.09
CA GLY A 290 -11.70 -7.51 -13.23
C GLY A 290 -10.19 -7.67 -13.12
N THR A 291 -9.43 -6.60 -12.86
CA THR A 291 -7.98 -6.65 -12.65
C THR A 291 -7.64 -6.41 -11.19
N LEU A 292 -6.97 -7.36 -10.55
CA LEU A 292 -6.31 -7.17 -9.27
C LEU A 292 -4.87 -6.73 -9.50
N VAL A 293 -4.48 -5.60 -8.93
CA VAL A 293 -3.07 -5.19 -8.85
C VAL A 293 -2.54 -5.58 -7.48
N ARG A 294 -1.44 -6.33 -7.48
CA ARG A 294 -0.79 -6.79 -6.27
C ARG A 294 0.62 -6.21 -6.18
N ALA A 295 0.80 -5.22 -5.32
CA ALA A 295 2.10 -4.67 -5.00
C ALA A 295 2.78 -5.55 -3.94
N ILE A 296 3.95 -6.14 -4.27
CA ILE A 296 4.64 -7.11 -3.41
C ILE A 296 6.03 -6.57 -3.06
N GLY A 297 6.17 -6.18 -1.80
CA GLY A 297 7.41 -5.71 -1.19
C GLY A 297 7.67 -6.39 0.15
N THR A 298 7.93 -5.61 1.20
CA THR A 298 8.00 -6.06 2.60
C THR A 298 6.68 -6.68 3.05
N SER A 299 5.59 -6.03 2.71
CA SER A 299 4.20 -6.51 2.80
C SER A 299 3.61 -6.69 1.40
N ALA A 300 2.32 -7.02 1.31
CA ALA A 300 1.61 -6.95 0.04
C ALA A 300 0.32 -6.14 0.19
N CYS A 301 0.03 -5.35 -0.85
CA CYS A 301 -1.23 -4.65 -0.98
C CYS A 301 -1.93 -5.09 -2.26
N ASP A 302 -3.20 -5.43 -2.14
CA ASP A 302 -4.08 -5.91 -3.20
C ASP A 302 -5.13 -4.84 -3.49
N CYS A 303 -5.08 -4.24 -4.67
CA CYS A 303 -6.01 -3.21 -5.09
C CYS A 303 -6.79 -3.64 -6.33
N THR A 304 -8.08 -3.37 -6.32
CA THR A 304 -8.95 -3.52 -7.49
C THR A 304 -10.00 -2.42 -7.53
N VAL A 305 -10.71 -2.30 -8.63
CA VAL A 305 -11.79 -1.32 -8.78
C VAL A 305 -13.08 -2.01 -9.16
N TRP A 306 -14.21 -1.43 -8.69
CA TRP A 306 -15.55 -1.89 -9.00
C TRP A 306 -16.41 -0.73 -9.47
N GLN A 307 -17.12 -0.91 -10.58
CA GLN A 307 -17.91 0.16 -11.20
C GLN A 307 -19.06 0.61 -10.29
N LEU A 308 -19.25 1.93 -10.11
CA LEU A 308 -20.31 2.49 -9.27
C LEU A 308 -21.74 2.12 -9.71
N ASN A 309 -21.93 1.76 -10.98
CA ASN A 309 -23.22 1.33 -11.50
C ASN A 309 -23.55 -0.15 -11.21
N LYS A 310 -22.64 -0.88 -10.58
CA LYS A 310 -22.83 -2.25 -10.11
C LYS A 310 -23.06 -2.26 -8.60
N PRO A 311 -23.99 -3.07 -8.08
CA PRO A 311 -24.14 -3.21 -6.63
C PRO A 311 -22.86 -3.77 -6.00
N LEU A 312 -22.47 -3.22 -4.86
CA LEU A 312 -21.34 -3.70 -4.05
C LEU A 312 -21.78 -3.70 -2.59
N PRO A 313 -21.91 -4.88 -1.95
CA PRO A 313 -22.11 -4.95 -0.51
C PRO A 313 -20.81 -4.58 0.22
N ASP A 314 -20.92 -4.29 1.52
CA ASP A 314 -19.74 -4.22 2.37
C ASP A 314 -19.11 -5.60 2.48
N ILE A 315 -17.79 -5.68 2.32
CA ILE A 315 -17.04 -6.93 2.29
C ILE A 315 -16.29 -7.07 3.61
N GLU A 316 -16.73 -7.99 4.44
CA GLU A 316 -16.11 -8.23 5.75
C GLU A 316 -14.64 -8.65 5.59
N GLY A 317 -13.75 -8.04 6.39
CA GLY A 317 -12.31 -8.30 6.37
C GLY A 317 -11.54 -7.67 5.20
N ILE A 318 -12.17 -6.80 4.42
CA ILE A 318 -11.50 -5.98 3.39
C ILE A 318 -11.28 -4.57 3.96
N CYS A 319 -10.03 -4.16 4.07
CA CYS A 319 -9.62 -2.98 4.82
C CYS A 319 -9.95 -1.63 4.16
N GLY A 320 -10.47 -1.62 2.94
CA GLY A 320 -10.91 -0.39 2.29
C GLY A 320 -11.90 -0.61 1.16
N ILE A 321 -13.06 0.07 1.25
CA ILE A 321 -14.11 0.11 0.22
C ILE A 321 -14.51 1.58 0.06
N VAL A 322 -13.93 2.28 -0.91
CA VAL A 322 -14.06 3.74 -1.00
C VAL A 322 -14.49 4.19 -2.37
N LYS A 323 -15.61 4.89 -2.42
CA LYS A 323 -16.16 5.48 -3.64
C LYS A 323 -15.27 6.61 -4.15
N GLY A 324 -14.84 6.51 -5.40
CA GLY A 324 -13.99 7.51 -6.08
C GLY A 324 -12.50 7.38 -5.78
N SER A 325 -12.07 6.38 -4.99
CA SER A 325 -10.66 6.07 -4.78
C SER A 325 -10.09 5.20 -5.90
N ILE A 326 -8.80 5.25 -6.12
CA ILE A 326 -8.03 4.62 -7.19
C ILE A 326 -8.44 5.18 -8.56
N LEU A 327 -9.67 4.94 -9.00
CA LEU A 327 -10.19 5.49 -10.25
C LEU A 327 -11.50 6.26 -10.02
N PRO A 328 -11.70 7.39 -10.71
CA PRO A 328 -12.97 8.08 -10.71
C PRO A 328 -14.11 7.16 -11.18
N ASN A 329 -15.32 7.38 -10.68
CA ASN A 329 -16.52 6.60 -11.00
C ASN A 329 -16.43 5.09 -10.67
N CYS A 330 -15.52 4.72 -9.78
CA CYS A 330 -15.38 3.37 -9.24
C CYS A 330 -15.41 3.39 -7.71
N TYR A 331 -15.68 2.23 -7.09
CA TYR A 331 -15.18 1.94 -5.76
C TYR A 331 -13.73 1.48 -5.90
N GLY A 332 -12.81 2.06 -5.12
CA GLY A 332 -11.49 1.51 -4.88
C GLY A 332 -11.55 0.52 -3.74
N LEU A 333 -11.05 -0.69 -3.97
CA LEU A 333 -11.02 -1.78 -3.01
C LEU A 333 -9.57 -2.06 -2.63
N GLU A 334 -9.27 -2.08 -1.32
CA GLU A 334 -7.95 -2.34 -0.77
C GLU A 334 -7.99 -3.52 0.20
N ALA A 335 -7.09 -4.46 0.01
CA ALA A 335 -6.80 -5.55 0.94
C ALA A 335 -5.28 -5.74 1.02
N GLY A 336 -4.79 -6.60 1.90
CA GLY A 336 -3.36 -6.88 1.92
C GLY A 336 -2.91 -7.85 3.00
N GLN A 337 -1.64 -8.22 2.91
CA GLN A 337 -0.94 -9.04 3.90
C GLN A 337 0.08 -8.18 4.64
N SER A 338 0.09 -8.27 5.97
CA SER A 338 0.94 -7.44 6.83
C SER A 338 2.44 -7.69 6.62
N ALA A 339 2.82 -8.89 6.18
CA ALA A 339 4.19 -9.25 5.84
C ALA A 339 4.22 -10.26 4.68
N VAL A 340 5.17 -10.09 3.76
CA VAL A 340 5.52 -11.02 2.69
C VAL A 340 7.04 -11.10 2.60
N GLY A 341 7.71 -10.12 2.01
CA GLY A 341 9.16 -10.07 1.92
C GLY A 341 9.84 -10.01 3.28
N ASP A 342 9.19 -9.40 4.28
CA ASP A 342 9.70 -9.36 5.64
C ASP A 342 9.76 -10.76 6.29
N ILE A 343 8.84 -11.67 5.97
CA ILE A 343 8.92 -13.07 6.44
C ILE A 343 10.11 -13.78 5.79
N PHE A 344 10.36 -13.51 4.49
CA PHE A 344 11.51 -14.08 3.78
C PHE A 344 12.82 -13.55 4.36
N LYS A 345 12.90 -12.24 4.61
CA LYS A 345 14.03 -11.57 5.23
C LYS A 345 14.28 -12.07 6.66
N TRP A 346 13.23 -12.14 7.47
CA TRP A 346 13.29 -12.69 8.83
C TRP A 346 13.90 -14.10 8.85
N TRP A 347 13.43 -14.99 7.97
CA TRP A 347 13.96 -16.35 7.89
C TRP A 347 15.45 -16.37 7.57
N ILE A 348 15.87 -15.57 6.59
CA ILE A 348 17.25 -15.55 6.10
C ILE A 348 18.18 -14.84 7.07
N GLU A 349 17.87 -13.61 7.46
CA GLU A 349 18.78 -12.76 8.22
C GLU A 349 18.73 -13.07 9.72
N VAL A 350 17.53 -13.23 10.29
CA VAL A 350 17.37 -13.39 11.74
C VAL A 350 17.52 -14.87 12.16
N VAL A 351 16.86 -15.80 11.47
CA VAL A 351 16.86 -17.20 11.88
C VAL A 351 18.11 -17.93 11.40
N LEU A 352 18.56 -17.67 10.17
CA LEU A 352 19.74 -18.33 9.62
C LEU A 352 21.04 -17.53 9.77
N GLY A 353 20.96 -16.25 10.16
CA GLY A 353 22.14 -15.35 10.21
C GLY A 353 22.79 -15.13 8.86
N GLY A 354 22.00 -15.22 7.78
CA GLY A 354 22.47 -15.12 6.39
C GLY A 354 22.37 -13.71 5.82
N ASP A 355 22.75 -13.60 4.56
CA ASP A 355 22.77 -12.36 3.77
C ASP A 355 22.13 -12.56 2.38
N SER A 356 22.36 -11.62 1.46
CA SER A 356 21.86 -11.69 0.08
C SER A 356 22.36 -12.92 -0.69
N SER A 357 23.54 -13.47 -0.37
CA SER A 357 24.07 -14.69 -0.99
C SER A 357 23.32 -15.93 -0.52
N THR A 358 22.93 -15.95 0.74
CA THR A 358 22.08 -16.98 1.36
C THR A 358 20.70 -16.99 0.70
N PHE A 359 20.14 -15.80 0.42
CA PHE A 359 18.88 -15.66 -0.30
C PHE A 359 18.93 -16.38 -1.66
N GLY A 360 19.93 -16.08 -2.49
CA GLY A 360 20.08 -16.69 -3.82
C GLY A 360 20.20 -18.21 -3.78
N LYS A 361 20.97 -18.75 -2.80
CA LYS A 361 21.13 -20.20 -2.60
C LYS A 361 19.81 -20.87 -2.20
N LEU A 362 19.11 -20.32 -1.22
CA LEU A 362 17.84 -20.88 -0.76
C LEU A 362 16.78 -20.85 -1.88
N ALA A 363 16.69 -19.75 -2.62
CA ALA A 363 15.77 -19.62 -3.75
C ALA A 363 16.07 -20.64 -4.84
N ASN A 364 17.36 -20.84 -5.19
CA ASN A 364 17.78 -21.85 -6.18
C ASN A 364 17.44 -23.27 -5.71
N ASP A 365 17.63 -23.60 -4.44
CA ASP A 365 17.33 -24.95 -3.94
C ASP A 365 15.81 -25.16 -3.77
N ALA A 366 15.08 -24.16 -3.31
CA ALA A 366 13.63 -24.20 -3.20
C ALA A 366 12.93 -24.31 -4.56
N SER A 367 13.50 -23.73 -5.63
CA SER A 367 12.92 -23.78 -6.98
C SER A 367 12.91 -25.19 -7.60
N LYS A 368 13.75 -26.09 -7.09
CA LYS A 368 13.84 -27.50 -7.55
C LYS A 368 12.78 -28.40 -6.92
N LEU A 369 12.08 -27.92 -5.92
CA LEU A 369 11.05 -28.68 -5.21
C LEU A 369 9.72 -28.65 -5.97
N LEU A 370 9.01 -29.76 -5.98
CA LEU A 370 7.63 -29.81 -6.40
C LEU A 370 6.68 -29.32 -5.28
N PRO A 371 5.45 -28.87 -5.62
CA PRO A 371 4.42 -28.60 -4.62
C PRO A 371 4.24 -29.79 -3.66
N ALA A 372 4.09 -29.54 -2.38
CA ALA A 372 3.96 -30.54 -1.30
C ALA A 372 5.19 -31.44 -1.05
N GLU A 373 6.27 -31.38 -1.84
CA GLU A 373 7.48 -32.23 -1.67
C GLU A 373 8.14 -32.00 -0.30
N THR A 374 7.96 -30.81 0.29
CA THR A 374 8.46 -30.50 1.63
C THR A 374 7.72 -31.25 2.72
N GLY A 375 6.43 -31.49 2.57
CA GLY A 375 5.52 -31.96 3.63
C GLY A 375 5.29 -30.91 4.71
N LEU A 376 5.55 -29.64 4.41
CA LEU A 376 5.37 -28.50 5.29
C LEU A 376 4.15 -27.68 4.87
N ILE A 377 3.54 -27.00 5.85
CA ILE A 377 2.56 -25.95 5.61
C ILE A 377 2.75 -24.86 6.67
N ALA A 378 2.53 -23.60 6.29
CA ALA A 378 2.68 -22.45 7.17
C ALA A 378 1.51 -21.48 7.04
N LEU A 379 1.30 -20.64 8.06
CA LEU A 379 0.48 -19.44 8.03
C LEU A 379 1.42 -18.22 8.00
N ASP A 380 1.13 -17.27 7.14
CA ASP A 380 1.92 -16.06 6.85
C ASP A 380 1.66 -14.89 7.84
N TRP A 381 1.27 -15.21 9.08
CA TRP A 381 0.85 -14.21 10.06
C TRP A 381 1.96 -13.72 10.98
N ASN A 382 3.21 -13.78 10.55
CA ASN A 382 4.36 -13.35 11.34
C ASN A 382 4.30 -11.88 11.80
N ASN A 383 3.44 -11.08 11.17
CA ASN A 383 3.12 -9.71 11.56
C ASN A 383 1.60 -9.47 11.62
N GLY A 384 0.84 -10.43 12.17
CA GLY A 384 -0.62 -10.37 12.20
C GLY A 384 -1.29 -10.69 10.85
N ASN A 385 -2.61 -10.62 10.82
CA ASN A 385 -3.42 -10.78 9.62
C ASN A 385 -4.26 -9.51 9.37
N ARG A 386 -3.92 -8.74 8.32
CA ARG A 386 -4.65 -7.52 7.92
C ARG A 386 -5.95 -7.86 7.21
N SER A 387 -5.92 -8.77 6.26
CA SER A 387 -7.06 -9.26 5.49
C SER A 387 -6.99 -10.78 5.41
N VAL A 388 -8.03 -11.49 5.77
CA VAL A 388 -9.44 -11.09 5.97
C VAL A 388 -9.87 -11.14 7.47
N LEU A 389 -8.95 -11.45 8.39
CA LEU A 389 -9.28 -11.65 9.82
C LEU A 389 -9.21 -10.35 10.61
N ASP A 390 -8.47 -9.36 10.12
CA ASP A 390 -8.27 -8.05 10.74
C ASP A 390 -7.80 -8.16 12.22
N ASP A 391 -6.88 -9.10 12.49
CA ASP A 391 -6.29 -9.32 13.80
C ASP A 391 -4.77 -9.25 13.74
N GLN A 392 -4.22 -8.14 14.27
CA GLN A 392 -2.79 -7.87 14.32
C GLN A 392 -2.05 -8.66 15.42
N ARG A 393 -2.77 -9.41 16.28
CA ARG A 393 -2.18 -10.24 17.34
C ARG A 393 -1.98 -11.70 16.93
N LEU A 394 -2.41 -12.09 15.74
CA LEU A 394 -2.11 -13.39 15.17
C LEU A 394 -0.61 -13.50 14.84
N THR A 395 -0.08 -14.71 14.94
CA THR A 395 1.35 -14.99 14.71
C THR A 395 1.53 -16.15 13.74
N GLY A 396 2.72 -16.23 13.12
CA GLY A 396 3.05 -17.27 12.16
C GLY A 396 2.97 -18.69 12.75
N LEU A 397 2.66 -19.66 11.89
CA LEU A 397 2.60 -21.08 12.21
C LEU A 397 3.39 -21.88 11.17
N LEU A 398 4.10 -22.92 11.59
CA LEU A 398 4.74 -23.87 10.68
C LEU A 398 4.51 -25.30 11.21
N ILE A 399 3.99 -26.19 10.35
CA ILE A 399 3.68 -27.59 10.67
C ILE A 399 4.38 -28.53 9.69
N GLY A 400 4.70 -29.74 10.14
CA GLY A 400 5.25 -30.83 9.32
C GLY A 400 6.77 -30.97 9.39
N GLN A 401 7.47 -30.22 10.26
CA GLN A 401 8.92 -30.34 10.43
C GLN A 401 9.31 -31.72 10.95
N THR A 402 10.43 -32.22 10.44
CA THR A 402 11.10 -33.44 10.91
C THR A 402 12.58 -33.13 11.18
N LEU A 403 13.31 -34.07 11.75
CA LEU A 403 14.76 -33.95 11.97
C LEU A 403 15.56 -33.81 10.65
N HIS A 404 14.93 -34.05 9.52
CA HIS A 404 15.56 -34.00 8.19
C HIS A 404 15.18 -32.76 7.39
N THR A 405 14.28 -31.91 7.92
CA THR A 405 13.81 -30.69 7.26
C THR A 405 14.97 -29.72 7.01
N LYS A 406 15.08 -29.23 5.80
CA LYS A 406 16.15 -28.32 5.37
C LYS A 406 15.69 -26.87 5.35
N PRO A 407 16.61 -25.89 5.52
CA PRO A 407 16.27 -24.47 5.49
C PRO A 407 15.52 -24.01 4.23
N TYR A 408 15.88 -24.52 3.05
CA TYR A 408 15.22 -24.19 1.77
C TYR A 408 13.81 -24.78 1.66
N GLU A 409 13.51 -25.89 2.35
CA GLU A 409 12.16 -26.48 2.42
C GLU A 409 11.24 -25.55 3.24
N ILE A 410 11.75 -25.00 4.36
CA ILE A 410 10.99 -24.01 5.16
C ILE A 410 10.81 -22.72 4.36
N TYR A 411 11.86 -22.24 3.67
CA TYR A 411 11.78 -21.07 2.81
C TYR A 411 10.69 -21.23 1.74
N ARG A 412 10.60 -22.41 1.11
CA ARG A 412 9.53 -22.74 0.16
C ARG A 412 8.14 -22.69 0.81
N ALA A 413 7.97 -23.29 1.99
CA ALA A 413 6.70 -23.32 2.71
C ALA A 413 6.23 -21.91 3.12
N ILE A 414 7.15 -21.00 3.48
CA ILE A 414 6.85 -19.61 3.79
C ILE A 414 6.35 -18.87 2.54
N ILE A 415 6.98 -19.08 1.37
CA ILE A 415 6.53 -18.48 0.10
C ILE A 415 5.13 -19.00 -0.25
N GLU A 416 4.90 -20.32 -0.13
CA GLU A 416 3.60 -20.93 -0.38
C GLU A 416 2.51 -20.37 0.57
N ALA A 417 2.85 -20.15 1.84
CA ALA A 417 1.92 -19.55 2.82
C ALA A 417 1.44 -18.16 2.37
N THR A 418 2.37 -17.29 1.91
CA THR A 418 1.99 -15.95 1.40
C THR A 418 1.15 -16.04 0.12
N GLY A 419 1.35 -17.07 -0.71
CA GLY A 419 0.50 -17.37 -1.86
C GLY A 419 -0.91 -17.82 -1.44
N PHE A 420 -1.02 -18.66 -0.41
CA PHE A 420 -2.33 -19.07 0.13
C PHE A 420 -3.08 -17.92 0.78
N GLY A 421 -2.37 -17.04 1.52
CA GLY A 421 -2.96 -15.82 2.07
C GLY A 421 -3.52 -14.91 0.96
N ALA A 422 -2.79 -14.74 -0.15
CA ALA A 422 -3.29 -14.04 -1.33
C ALA A 422 -4.55 -14.69 -1.91
N LYS A 423 -4.60 -16.03 -1.99
CA LYS A 423 -5.77 -16.77 -2.46
C LYS A 423 -6.99 -16.58 -1.54
N ILE A 424 -6.80 -16.52 -0.21
CA ILE A 424 -7.88 -16.19 0.75
C ILE A 424 -8.48 -14.81 0.43
N ILE A 425 -7.63 -13.80 0.23
CA ILE A 425 -8.07 -12.43 -0.11
C ILE A 425 -8.87 -12.44 -1.43
N MET A 426 -8.35 -13.09 -2.47
CA MET A 426 -9.04 -13.16 -3.77
C MET A 426 -10.37 -13.90 -3.68
N ASN A 427 -10.44 -14.99 -2.89
CA ASN A 427 -11.67 -15.71 -2.64
C ASN A 427 -12.70 -14.83 -1.91
N ARG A 428 -12.25 -14.01 -0.93
CA ARG A 428 -13.12 -13.08 -0.23
C ARG A 428 -13.75 -12.07 -1.19
N PHE A 429 -13.01 -11.49 -2.12
CA PHE A 429 -13.57 -10.62 -3.16
C PHE A 429 -14.64 -11.36 -3.98
N GLN A 430 -14.34 -12.59 -4.42
CA GLN A 430 -15.27 -13.38 -5.24
C GLN A 430 -16.53 -13.82 -4.50
N GLU A 431 -16.43 -14.14 -3.21
CA GLU A 431 -17.58 -14.48 -2.34
C GLU A 431 -18.64 -13.36 -2.32
N TYR A 432 -18.18 -12.10 -2.47
CA TYR A 432 -19.04 -10.91 -2.52
C TYR A 432 -19.29 -10.39 -3.95
N GLY A 433 -18.98 -11.20 -4.96
CA GLY A 433 -19.29 -10.92 -6.36
C GLY A 433 -18.29 -10.04 -7.11
N VAL A 434 -17.15 -9.69 -6.49
CA VAL A 434 -16.07 -8.95 -7.16
C VAL A 434 -15.19 -9.94 -7.92
N GLU A 435 -15.43 -10.04 -9.22
CA GLU A 435 -14.64 -10.94 -10.09
C GLU A 435 -13.22 -10.46 -10.30
N ILE A 436 -12.27 -11.40 -10.17
CA ILE A 436 -10.86 -11.17 -10.48
C ILE A 436 -10.47 -12.10 -11.63
N GLN A 437 -10.35 -11.52 -12.82
CA GLN A 437 -10.03 -12.22 -14.06
C GLN A 437 -8.54 -12.18 -14.37
N ARG A 438 -7.82 -11.15 -13.89
CA ARG A 438 -6.41 -10.89 -14.19
C ARG A 438 -5.68 -10.39 -12.95
N ILE A 439 -4.44 -10.83 -12.78
CA ILE A 439 -3.54 -10.35 -11.74
C ILE A 439 -2.36 -9.64 -12.39
N VAL A 440 -2.08 -8.40 -11.97
CA VAL A 440 -0.86 -7.67 -12.33
C VAL A 440 -0.05 -7.44 -11.07
N CYS A 441 1.12 -8.03 -10.99
CA CYS A 441 2.04 -7.84 -9.87
C CYS A 441 3.03 -6.71 -10.17
N CYS A 442 3.39 -5.95 -9.12
CA CYS A 442 4.44 -4.94 -9.15
C CYS A 442 5.24 -4.99 -7.83
N GLY A 443 6.32 -4.21 -7.74
CA GLY A 443 7.20 -4.18 -6.58
C GLY A 443 8.39 -5.15 -6.70
N GLY A 444 9.32 -5.05 -5.75
CA GLY A 444 10.64 -5.67 -5.86
C GLY A 444 10.64 -7.19 -5.99
N ILE A 445 9.71 -7.89 -5.35
CA ILE A 445 9.58 -9.35 -5.45
C ILE A 445 9.07 -9.74 -6.83
N ALA A 446 8.04 -9.07 -7.33
CA ALA A 446 7.50 -9.33 -8.65
C ALA A 446 8.55 -9.14 -9.77
N GLU A 447 9.44 -8.16 -9.59
CA GLU A 447 10.50 -7.85 -10.54
C GLU A 447 11.62 -8.89 -10.57
N LYS A 448 11.98 -9.48 -9.42
CA LYS A 448 13.23 -10.21 -9.23
C LYS A 448 13.06 -11.70 -8.96
N ASP A 449 11.89 -12.14 -8.47
CA ASP A 449 11.67 -13.52 -8.02
C ASP A 449 10.63 -14.25 -8.89
N SER A 450 11.13 -14.87 -9.97
CA SER A 450 10.29 -15.65 -10.89
C SER A 450 9.72 -16.93 -10.26
N MET A 451 10.39 -17.50 -9.25
CA MET A 451 9.89 -18.67 -8.52
C MET A 451 8.64 -18.31 -7.73
N THR A 452 8.68 -17.25 -6.95
CA THR A 452 7.52 -16.77 -6.19
C THR A 452 6.35 -16.44 -7.11
N MET A 453 6.59 -15.80 -8.25
CA MET A 453 5.53 -15.50 -9.22
C MET A 453 4.89 -16.75 -9.81
N GLN A 454 5.67 -17.79 -10.13
CA GLN A 454 5.12 -19.06 -10.61
C GLN A 454 4.31 -19.79 -9.52
N ILE A 455 4.83 -19.84 -8.28
CA ILE A 455 4.11 -20.41 -7.13
C ILE A 455 2.76 -19.73 -6.94
N TYR A 456 2.72 -18.40 -7.03
CA TYR A 456 1.48 -17.65 -6.88
C TYR A 456 0.50 -17.91 -8.03
N ALA A 457 1.00 -18.03 -9.27
CA ALA A 457 0.16 -18.40 -10.40
C ALA A 457 -0.48 -19.78 -10.20
N ASP A 458 0.31 -20.75 -9.74
CA ASP A 458 -0.15 -22.12 -9.50
C ASP A 458 -1.15 -22.20 -8.33
N ILE A 459 -0.87 -21.51 -7.21
CA ILE A 459 -1.75 -21.48 -6.03
C ILE A 459 -3.07 -20.78 -6.33
N THR A 460 -3.03 -19.64 -7.02
CA THR A 460 -4.25 -18.87 -7.32
C THR A 460 -5.01 -19.40 -8.52
N ASN A 461 -4.42 -20.32 -9.28
CA ASN A 461 -4.90 -20.83 -10.57
C ASN A 461 -5.27 -19.68 -11.53
N ARG A 462 -4.39 -18.66 -11.62
CA ARG A 462 -4.56 -17.49 -12.48
C ARG A 462 -3.25 -17.10 -13.13
N GLU A 463 -3.32 -16.62 -14.36
CA GLU A 463 -2.15 -16.05 -15.03
C GLU A 463 -1.74 -14.75 -14.33
N ILE A 464 -0.46 -14.65 -13.98
CA ILE A 464 0.15 -13.48 -13.36
C ILE A 464 0.99 -12.73 -14.38
N PHE A 465 0.70 -11.46 -14.52
CA PHE A 465 1.48 -10.49 -15.28
C PHE A 465 2.33 -9.66 -14.34
N VAL A 466 3.46 -9.14 -14.83
CA VAL A 466 4.30 -8.17 -14.09
C VAL A 466 4.21 -6.84 -14.80
N SER A 467 4.04 -5.76 -14.06
CA SER A 467 4.02 -4.40 -14.62
C SER A 467 5.29 -4.12 -15.43
N ARG A 468 5.14 -3.36 -16.54
CA ARG A 468 6.28 -2.94 -17.35
C ARG A 468 7.21 -1.99 -16.59
N SER A 469 6.62 -1.00 -15.90
CA SER A 469 7.37 -0.09 -15.04
C SER A 469 7.75 -0.75 -13.73
N ALA A 470 8.97 -0.51 -13.27
CA ALA A 470 9.42 -0.82 -11.92
C ALA A 470 9.05 0.27 -10.90
N GLN A 471 8.55 1.42 -11.38
CA GLN A 471 8.21 2.61 -10.61
C GLN A 471 6.72 2.95 -10.74
N THR A 472 5.88 1.94 -10.53
CA THR A 472 4.44 2.03 -10.82
C THR A 472 3.73 3.13 -10.03
N CYS A 473 4.15 3.45 -8.79
CA CYS A 473 3.57 4.51 -7.97
C CYS A 473 3.82 5.87 -8.64
N ALA A 474 5.08 6.21 -8.87
CA ALA A 474 5.44 7.44 -9.57
C ALA A 474 4.85 7.52 -10.99
N LEU A 475 4.73 6.39 -11.71
CA LEU A 475 4.07 6.35 -13.02
C LEU A 475 2.57 6.66 -12.91
N GLY A 476 1.89 6.11 -11.92
CA GLY A 476 0.48 6.42 -11.64
C GLY A 476 0.28 7.90 -11.30
N ALA A 477 1.18 8.47 -10.49
CA ALA A 477 1.19 9.91 -10.22
C ALA A 477 1.42 10.72 -11.50
N ALA A 478 2.36 10.31 -12.37
CA ALA A 478 2.58 10.98 -13.67
C ALA A 478 1.36 10.86 -14.60
N ILE A 479 0.64 9.73 -14.58
CA ILE A 479 -0.63 9.55 -15.30
C ILE A 479 -1.66 10.57 -14.81
N ALA A 480 -1.80 10.75 -13.49
CA ALA A 480 -2.68 11.76 -12.91
C ALA A 480 -2.31 13.17 -13.38
N GLY A 481 -1.02 13.51 -13.38
CA GLY A 481 -0.53 14.77 -13.94
C GLY A 481 -0.86 14.94 -15.42
N ALA A 482 -0.75 13.88 -16.24
CA ALA A 482 -1.09 13.93 -17.66
C ALA A 482 -2.59 14.13 -17.91
N VAL A 483 -3.46 13.54 -17.10
CA VAL A 483 -4.92 13.75 -17.15
C VAL A 483 -5.26 15.17 -16.74
N MET A 484 -4.71 15.67 -15.63
CA MET A 484 -4.92 17.04 -15.18
C MET A 484 -4.39 18.08 -16.20
N GLY A 485 -3.29 17.76 -16.89
CA GLY A 485 -2.73 18.56 -17.98
C GLY A 485 -3.52 18.53 -19.28
N GLY A 486 -4.66 17.82 -19.32
CA GLY A 486 -5.55 17.73 -20.48
C GLY A 486 -4.95 16.99 -21.68
N VAL A 487 -3.94 16.11 -21.45
CA VAL A 487 -3.41 15.24 -22.49
C VAL A 487 -4.38 14.12 -22.82
N TYR A 488 -5.04 13.62 -21.80
CA TYR A 488 -6.07 12.59 -21.88
C TYR A 488 -7.35 13.06 -21.20
N ALA A 489 -8.48 12.67 -21.79
CA ALA A 489 -9.79 13.03 -21.24
C ALA A 489 -10.15 12.25 -19.98
N ASN A 490 -9.52 11.09 -19.76
CA ASN A 490 -9.79 10.21 -18.64
C ASN A 490 -8.59 9.29 -18.34
N TYR A 491 -8.63 8.63 -17.20
CA TYR A 491 -7.58 7.71 -16.75
C TYR A 491 -7.44 6.46 -17.63
N GLN A 492 -8.53 5.95 -18.17
CA GLN A 492 -8.53 4.75 -19.01
C GLN A 492 -7.72 4.94 -20.28
N ASP A 493 -7.88 6.09 -20.96
CA ASP A 493 -7.11 6.44 -22.16
C ASP A 493 -5.63 6.67 -21.81
N ALA A 494 -5.36 7.34 -20.69
CA ALA A 494 -4.00 7.56 -20.20
C ALA A 494 -3.31 6.23 -19.86
N GLN A 495 -3.96 5.34 -19.12
CA GLN A 495 -3.44 4.01 -18.79
C GLN A 495 -3.14 3.18 -20.06
N LYS A 496 -4.05 3.20 -21.04
CA LYS A 496 -3.86 2.48 -22.32
C LYS A 496 -2.60 2.92 -23.06
N ALA A 497 -2.26 4.19 -23.00
CA ALA A 497 -1.07 4.73 -23.66
C ALA A 497 0.20 4.56 -22.81
N MET A 498 0.11 4.81 -21.50
CA MET A 498 1.28 4.99 -20.64
C MET A 498 1.65 3.74 -19.83
N THR A 499 0.73 2.76 -19.66
CA THR A 499 1.03 1.54 -18.89
C THR A 499 1.26 0.33 -19.80
N GLY A 500 1.69 -0.78 -19.20
CA GLY A 500 1.84 -2.06 -19.88
C GLY A 500 2.32 -3.15 -18.92
N VAL A 501 2.42 -4.36 -19.43
CA VAL A 501 3.00 -5.51 -18.72
C VAL A 501 4.22 -6.02 -19.48
N LYS A 502 5.11 -6.72 -18.77
CA LYS A 502 6.25 -7.40 -19.39
C LYS A 502 5.76 -8.51 -20.33
N GLU A 503 6.56 -8.85 -21.34
CA GLU A 503 6.23 -9.91 -22.30
C GLU A 503 6.05 -11.27 -21.61
N LYS A 504 6.88 -11.55 -20.60
CA LYS A 504 6.81 -12.79 -19.83
C LYS A 504 5.68 -12.70 -18.81
N SER A 505 4.73 -13.63 -18.87
CA SER A 505 3.74 -13.91 -17.84
C SER A 505 4.01 -15.27 -17.18
N TYR A 506 3.32 -15.53 -16.07
CA TYR A 506 3.39 -16.80 -15.35
C TYR A 506 2.03 -17.47 -15.44
N LYS A 507 1.95 -18.53 -16.25
CA LYS A 507 0.72 -19.31 -16.41
C LYS A 507 0.66 -20.42 -15.38
N PRO A 508 -0.52 -20.72 -14.81
CA PRO A 508 -0.69 -21.86 -13.92
C PRO A 508 -0.30 -23.17 -14.60
N ILE A 509 0.42 -24.01 -13.90
CA ILE A 509 0.79 -25.36 -14.33
C ILE A 509 -0.27 -26.32 -13.78
N PRO A 510 -1.11 -26.98 -14.62
CA PRO A 510 -2.28 -27.73 -14.15
C PRO A 510 -1.94 -28.81 -13.11
N GLU A 511 -0.81 -29.49 -13.25
CA GLU A 511 -0.33 -30.50 -12.32
C GLU A 511 -0.02 -29.90 -10.95
N ASN A 512 0.62 -28.73 -10.91
CA ASN A 512 0.91 -28.00 -9.67
C ASN A 512 -0.38 -27.48 -9.02
N VAL A 513 -1.29 -26.92 -9.81
CA VAL A 513 -2.59 -26.44 -9.34
C VAL A 513 -3.33 -27.55 -8.59
N ALA A 514 -3.40 -28.76 -9.17
CA ALA A 514 -4.09 -29.89 -8.56
C ALA A 514 -3.53 -30.28 -7.16
N VAL A 515 -2.21 -30.11 -6.97
CA VAL A 515 -1.56 -30.36 -5.67
C VAL A 515 -1.82 -29.18 -4.71
N TYR A 516 -1.67 -27.94 -5.19
CA TYR A 516 -1.92 -26.76 -4.36
C TYR A 516 -3.38 -26.66 -3.89
N GLU A 517 -4.35 -27.13 -4.67
CA GLU A 517 -5.75 -27.19 -4.17
C GLU A 517 -5.88 -28.13 -2.95
N LYS A 518 -5.17 -29.25 -2.93
CA LYS A 518 -5.16 -30.14 -1.76
C LYS A 518 -4.49 -29.48 -0.54
N LEU A 519 -3.34 -28.81 -0.76
CA LEU A 519 -2.66 -28.06 0.29
C LEU A 519 -3.51 -26.88 0.78
N PHE A 520 -4.25 -26.20 -0.10
CA PHE A 520 -5.12 -25.10 0.27
C PHE A 520 -6.27 -25.54 1.18
N VAL A 521 -6.80 -26.75 0.98
CA VAL A 521 -7.80 -27.30 1.92
C VAL A 521 -7.21 -27.43 3.33
N ILE A 522 -5.96 -27.89 3.45
CA ILE A 522 -5.27 -28.01 4.74
C ILE A 522 -4.97 -26.61 5.31
N TYR A 523 -4.45 -25.69 4.47
CA TYR A 523 -4.20 -24.31 4.87
C TYR A 523 -5.47 -23.65 5.41
N LYS A 524 -6.60 -23.80 4.71
CA LYS A 524 -7.88 -23.21 5.12
C LYS A 524 -8.37 -23.77 6.46
N LYS A 525 -8.21 -25.06 6.74
CA LYS A 525 -8.52 -25.64 8.06
C LYS A 525 -7.70 -24.96 9.16
N LEU A 526 -6.40 -24.75 8.95
CA LEU A 526 -5.52 -24.06 9.91
C LEU A 526 -5.91 -22.59 10.05
N HIS A 527 -6.11 -21.90 8.94
CA HIS A 527 -6.53 -20.50 8.90
C HIS A 527 -7.83 -20.29 9.69
N ASP A 528 -8.86 -21.07 9.43
CA ASP A 528 -10.16 -20.91 10.06
C ASP A 528 -10.12 -21.27 11.56
N ALA A 529 -9.34 -22.28 11.94
CA ALA A 529 -9.25 -22.71 13.33
C ALA A 529 -8.42 -21.74 14.19
N PHE A 530 -7.24 -21.33 13.73
CA PHE A 530 -6.39 -20.39 14.46
C PHE A 530 -6.89 -18.95 14.35
N GLY A 531 -7.61 -18.61 13.28
CA GLY A 531 -8.30 -17.33 13.11
C GLY A 531 -9.63 -17.21 13.85
N GLY A 532 -10.08 -18.27 14.56
CA GLY A 532 -11.30 -18.23 15.35
C GLY A 532 -12.59 -18.26 14.55
N ILE A 533 -12.56 -18.61 13.23
CA ILE A 533 -13.75 -18.68 12.37
C ILE A 533 -14.52 -19.98 12.60
N ALA A 534 -13.81 -21.10 12.67
CA ALA A 534 -14.40 -22.42 12.83
C ALA A 534 -13.48 -23.39 13.59
N THR A 535 -14.09 -24.35 14.29
CA THR A 535 -13.35 -25.46 14.88
C THR A 535 -13.19 -26.58 13.86
N SER A 536 -12.00 -27.19 13.78
CA SER A 536 -11.71 -28.31 12.88
C SER A 536 -10.90 -29.39 13.61
N ASP A 537 -11.10 -30.65 13.22
CA ASP A 537 -10.21 -31.73 13.65
C ASP A 537 -8.85 -31.60 12.95
N MET A 538 -7.81 -31.37 13.74
CA MET A 538 -6.43 -31.19 13.29
C MET A 538 -5.61 -32.48 13.31
N SER A 539 -6.17 -33.58 13.84
CA SER A 539 -5.43 -34.83 14.09
C SER A 539 -4.90 -35.51 12.83
N SER A 540 -5.51 -35.28 11.68
CA SER A 540 -5.12 -35.86 10.38
C SER A 540 -4.05 -35.05 9.64
N ILE A 541 -3.88 -33.75 9.93
CA ILE A 541 -3.12 -32.81 9.11
C ILE A 541 -1.68 -33.29 8.82
N MET A 542 -0.96 -33.72 9.86
CA MET A 542 0.43 -34.17 9.69
C MET A 542 0.52 -35.41 8.82
N LYS A 543 -0.46 -36.31 8.90
CA LYS A 543 -0.52 -37.54 8.07
C LYS A 543 -0.88 -37.20 6.63
N GLU A 544 -1.81 -36.28 6.40
CA GLU A 544 -2.18 -35.79 5.06
C GLU A 544 -0.97 -35.13 4.37
N LEU A 545 -0.19 -34.30 5.10
CA LEU A 545 1.04 -33.68 4.58
C LEU A 545 2.10 -34.71 4.22
N LEU A 546 2.31 -35.74 5.06
CA LEU A 546 3.25 -36.84 4.76
C LEU A 546 2.83 -37.64 3.53
N GLN A 547 1.55 -37.95 3.40
CA GLN A 547 1.02 -38.67 2.25
C GLN A 547 1.22 -37.87 0.94
N LEU A 548 0.94 -36.57 0.95
CA LEU A 548 1.19 -35.70 -0.20
C LEU A 548 2.69 -35.64 -0.57
N LYS A 549 3.56 -35.53 0.44
CA LYS A 549 5.02 -35.56 0.26
C LYS A 549 5.49 -36.84 -0.41
N GLU A 550 5.01 -38.00 0.05
CA GLU A 550 5.37 -39.31 -0.51
C GLU A 550 4.90 -39.45 -1.96
N GLN A 551 3.68 -39.00 -2.27
CA GLN A 551 3.14 -38.99 -3.63
C GLN A 551 4.01 -38.15 -4.56
N GLN A 552 4.35 -36.92 -4.18
CA GLN A 552 5.15 -36.01 -5.02
C GLN A 552 6.59 -36.54 -5.24
N ARG A 553 7.20 -37.16 -4.23
CA ARG A 553 8.50 -37.78 -4.37
C ARG A 553 8.48 -38.99 -5.32
N ALA A 554 7.42 -39.79 -5.26
CA ALA A 554 7.25 -40.92 -6.17
C ALA A 554 7.04 -40.46 -7.64
N GLU A 555 6.29 -39.42 -7.88
CA GLU A 555 6.10 -38.82 -9.20
C GLU A 555 7.41 -38.23 -9.74
N LYS A 556 8.16 -37.51 -8.92
CA LYS A 556 9.48 -36.98 -9.31
C LYS A 556 10.47 -38.06 -9.74
N LEU A 557 10.51 -39.19 -9.01
CA LEU A 557 11.36 -40.34 -9.37
C LEU A 557 10.96 -40.96 -10.72
N LYS A 558 9.66 -41.07 -11.00
CA LYS A 558 9.16 -41.59 -12.29
C LYS A 558 9.52 -40.69 -13.48
N SER A 559 9.57 -39.37 -13.28
CA SER A 559 9.92 -38.41 -14.34
C SER A 559 11.42 -38.34 -14.66
N GLN A 560 12.26 -38.92 -13.80
CA GLN A 560 13.72 -39.00 -13.99
C GLN A 560 14.20 -40.31 -14.66
N VAL A 561 13.29 -41.27 -14.85
CA VAL A 561 13.48 -42.51 -15.59
C VAL A 561 12.88 -42.38 -17.00
#